data_fdce8c81543ed53ac154fe9859baa183
#
_entry.id   fdce8c81543ed53ac154fe9859baa183
#
_cell.length_a   1.000
_cell.length_b   1.000
_cell.length_c   1.000
_cell.angle_alpha   90.00
_cell.angle_beta   90.00
_cell.angle_gamma   90.00
#
_symmetry.space_group_name_H-M   'P 1'
#
loop_
_entity.id
_entity.type
_entity.pdbx_description
1 polymer ?
#
loop_
_entity_poly.entity_id
_entity_poly.type
_entity_poly.pdbx_seq_one_letter_code
_entity_poly.pdbx_strand_id
1 'polypeptide(L)'
;MSLATEKKTGVVSQFRRAANDTGSPEVQIALLSERINGLGDHFGTHKRDHASRRGLVKLVNQRRKLLDYLKATKPSKYQEVVERLGLRR
;
A
#
# COMPACT_ATOMS: atom_id res chain seq x y z
N MET A 1 -6.22 -11.78 1.05
CA MET A 1 -7.32 -10.86 1.42
C MET A 1 -7.42 -9.73 0.41
N SER A 2 -8.62 -9.42 0.01
CA SER A 2 -8.86 -8.32 -0.92
C SER A 2 -9.60 -7.19 -0.20
N LEU A 3 -9.47 -5.98 -0.72
CA LEU A 3 -10.16 -4.82 -0.17
C LEU A 3 -11.62 -4.83 -0.65
N ALA A 4 -12.52 -4.33 0.19
CA ALA A 4 -13.89 -4.07 -0.24
C ALA A 4 -13.87 -3.02 -1.36
N THR A 5 -14.86 -3.09 -2.25
CA THR A 5 -14.90 -2.18 -3.40
C THR A 5 -14.92 -0.72 -2.98
N GLU A 6 -15.75 -0.37 -1.98
CA GLU A 6 -15.85 1.01 -1.50
C GLU A 6 -14.51 1.51 -0.92
N LYS A 7 -13.83 0.67 -0.14
CA LYS A 7 -12.56 1.03 0.45
C LYS A 7 -11.48 1.22 -0.61
N LYS A 8 -11.44 0.33 -1.59
CA LYS A 8 -10.50 0.42 -2.70
C LYS A 8 -10.72 1.70 -3.51
N THR A 9 -11.97 2.01 -3.83
CA THR A 9 -12.32 3.22 -4.55
C THR A 9 -11.92 4.47 -3.77
N GLY A 10 -12.14 4.47 -2.45
CA GLY A 10 -11.77 5.59 -1.59
C GLY A 10 -10.25 5.80 -1.59
N VAL A 11 -9.46 4.75 -1.49
CA VAL A 11 -8.02 4.84 -1.51
C VAL A 11 -7.53 5.36 -2.86
N VAL A 12 -8.06 4.85 -3.96
CA VAL A 12 -7.70 5.33 -5.30
C VAL A 12 -8.02 6.80 -5.46
N SER A 13 -9.22 7.23 -5.05
CA SER A 13 -9.62 8.63 -5.14
C SER A 13 -8.72 9.55 -4.36
N GLN A 14 -8.24 9.11 -3.20
CA GLN A 14 -7.39 9.90 -2.32
C GLN A 14 -6.00 10.14 -2.90
N PHE A 15 -5.44 9.16 -3.63
CA PHE A 15 -4.05 9.20 -4.06
C PHE A 15 -3.85 9.38 -5.57
N ARG A 16 -4.91 9.30 -6.37
CA ARG A 16 -4.77 9.44 -7.82
C ARG A 16 -4.31 10.85 -8.20
N ARG A 17 -3.52 10.93 -9.27
CA ARG A 17 -3.02 12.21 -9.79
C ARG A 17 -4.00 12.88 -10.73
N ALA A 18 -4.90 12.10 -11.33
CA ALA A 18 -5.92 12.58 -12.26
C ALA A 18 -7.18 11.75 -12.05
N ALA A 19 -8.31 12.21 -12.63
CA ALA A 19 -9.60 11.57 -12.41
C ALA A 19 -9.62 10.08 -12.79
N ASN A 20 -8.81 9.69 -13.77
CA ASN A 20 -8.75 8.31 -14.25
C ASN A 20 -7.47 7.57 -13.81
N ASP A 21 -6.73 8.11 -12.86
CA ASP A 21 -5.48 7.49 -12.40
C ASP A 21 -5.79 6.38 -11.39
N THR A 22 -5.55 5.14 -11.78
CA THR A 22 -5.72 3.97 -10.92
C THR A 22 -4.44 3.14 -10.80
N GLY A 23 -3.39 3.50 -11.55
CA GLY A 23 -2.17 2.70 -11.63
C GLY A 23 -0.89 3.44 -11.32
N SER A 24 -0.94 4.68 -10.84
CA SER A 24 0.28 5.40 -10.49
C SER A 24 0.98 4.75 -9.28
N PRO A 25 2.29 4.97 -9.11
CA PRO A 25 3.00 4.45 -7.93
C PRO A 25 2.35 4.88 -6.63
N GLU A 26 1.87 6.11 -6.54
CA GLU A 26 1.22 6.62 -5.33
C GLU A 26 -0.03 5.79 -4.99
N VAL A 27 -0.87 5.53 -5.97
CA VAL A 27 -2.08 4.73 -5.79
C VAL A 27 -1.72 3.29 -5.43
N GLN A 28 -0.75 2.70 -6.10
CA GLN A 28 -0.32 1.33 -5.83
C GLN A 28 0.22 1.18 -4.41
N ILE A 29 1.01 2.14 -3.94
CA ILE A 29 1.55 2.13 -2.57
C ILE A 29 0.41 2.20 -1.57
N ALA A 30 -0.59 3.07 -1.81
CA ALA A 30 -1.73 3.20 -0.92
C ALA A 30 -2.54 1.91 -0.84
N LEU A 31 -2.80 1.27 -1.97
CA LEU A 31 -3.54 0.00 -2.00
C LEU A 31 -2.78 -1.13 -1.30
N LEU A 32 -1.47 -1.21 -1.53
CA LEU A 32 -0.63 -2.20 -0.85
C LEU A 32 -0.63 -1.98 0.66
N SER A 33 -0.58 -0.72 1.10
CA SER A 33 -0.60 -0.39 2.52
C SER A 33 -1.91 -0.84 3.18
N GLU A 34 -3.05 -0.67 2.50
CA GLU A 34 -4.32 -1.15 3.02
C GLU A 34 -4.35 -2.66 3.13
N ARG A 35 -3.82 -3.37 2.14
CA ARG A 35 -3.72 -4.82 2.19
C ARG A 35 -2.82 -5.30 3.32
N ILE A 36 -1.69 -4.65 3.51
CA ILE A 36 -0.74 -4.97 4.58
C ILE A 36 -1.40 -4.80 5.94
N ASN A 37 -2.13 -3.70 6.14
CA ASN A 37 -2.84 -3.44 7.38
C ASN A 37 -3.91 -4.51 7.65
N GLY A 38 -4.65 -4.90 6.60
CA GLY A 38 -5.65 -5.95 6.72
C GLY A 38 -5.05 -7.30 7.13
N LEU A 39 -3.90 -7.65 6.57
CA LEU A 39 -3.20 -8.87 6.95
C LEU A 39 -2.65 -8.80 8.38
N GLY A 40 -2.20 -7.61 8.79
CA GLY A 40 -1.77 -7.41 10.18
C GLY A 40 -2.89 -7.74 11.16
N ASP A 41 -4.11 -7.27 10.86
CA ASP A 41 -5.28 -7.56 11.67
C ASP A 41 -5.59 -9.06 11.65
N HIS A 42 -5.46 -9.70 10.49
CA HIS A 42 -5.67 -11.15 10.35
C HIS A 42 -4.73 -11.93 11.26
N PHE A 43 -3.46 -11.55 11.35
CA PHE A 43 -2.48 -12.24 12.19
C PHE A 43 -2.76 -12.08 13.69
N GLY A 44 -3.52 -11.08 14.07
CA GLY A 44 -3.98 -10.97 15.45
C GLY A 44 -4.82 -12.14 15.90
N THR A 45 -5.55 -12.76 14.97
CA THR A 45 -6.41 -13.92 15.24
C THR A 45 -5.89 -15.23 14.68
N HIS A 46 -5.00 -15.19 13.67
CA HIS A 46 -4.51 -16.39 12.97
C HIS A 46 -2.97 -16.41 12.93
N LYS A 47 -2.38 -16.58 14.11
CA LYS A 47 -0.91 -16.44 14.28
C LYS A 47 -0.10 -17.49 13.54
N ARG A 48 -0.69 -18.63 13.19
CA ARG A 48 0.01 -19.74 12.53
C ARG A 48 -0.27 -19.83 11.02
N ASP A 49 -0.81 -18.78 10.44
CA ASP A 49 -1.08 -18.78 9.00
C ASP A 49 0.19 -18.42 8.22
N HIS A 50 0.99 -19.43 7.92
CA HIS A 50 2.27 -19.25 7.24
C HIS A 50 2.11 -18.79 5.80
N ALA A 51 1.04 -19.22 5.12
CA ALA A 51 0.79 -18.79 3.73
C ALA A 51 0.52 -17.28 3.67
N SER A 52 -0.29 -16.77 4.59
CA SER A 52 -0.56 -15.33 4.66
C SER A 52 0.67 -14.54 5.06
N ARG A 53 1.54 -15.10 5.90
CA ARG A 53 2.80 -14.44 6.26
C ARG A 53 3.71 -14.29 5.05
N ARG A 54 3.81 -15.32 4.21
CA ARG A 54 4.58 -15.22 2.96
C ARG A 54 3.99 -14.18 2.02
N GLY A 55 2.66 -14.14 1.94
CA GLY A 55 1.97 -13.11 1.16
C GLY A 55 2.25 -11.71 1.67
N LEU A 56 2.26 -11.53 2.99
CA LEU A 56 2.57 -10.26 3.62
C LEU A 56 3.98 -9.79 3.25
N VAL A 57 4.98 -10.68 3.33
CA VAL A 57 6.35 -10.35 2.97
C VAL A 57 6.42 -9.89 1.51
N LYS A 58 5.72 -10.57 0.60
CA LYS A 58 5.64 -10.16 -0.79
C LYS A 58 5.09 -8.75 -0.95
N LEU A 59 3.99 -8.44 -0.27
CA LEU A 59 3.36 -7.12 -0.34
C LEU A 59 4.27 -6.03 0.20
N VAL A 60 4.94 -6.29 1.32
CA VAL A 60 5.88 -5.34 1.91
C VAL A 60 7.04 -5.06 0.94
N ASN A 61 7.58 -6.10 0.31
CA ASN A 61 8.66 -5.94 -0.65
C ASN A 61 8.21 -5.17 -1.90
N GLN A 62 7.00 -5.42 -2.40
CA GLN A 62 6.45 -4.66 -3.52
C GLN A 62 6.29 -3.19 -3.17
N ARG A 63 5.76 -2.90 -1.98
CA ARG A 63 5.61 -1.52 -1.52
C ARG A 63 6.97 -0.84 -1.43
N ARG A 64 7.97 -1.52 -0.89
CA ARG A 64 9.31 -0.98 -0.77
C ARG A 64 9.91 -0.61 -2.12
N LYS A 65 9.74 -1.47 -3.12
CA LYS A 65 10.23 -1.19 -4.47
C LYS A 65 9.57 0.05 -5.06
N LEU A 66 8.26 0.18 -4.89
CA LEU A 66 7.53 1.35 -5.37
C LEU A 66 7.97 2.62 -4.64
N LEU A 67 8.18 2.54 -3.33
CA LEU A 67 8.65 3.68 -2.55
C LEU A 67 10.06 4.09 -2.98
N ASP A 68 10.95 3.14 -3.20
CA ASP A 68 12.31 3.43 -3.66
C ASP A 68 12.30 4.07 -5.04
N TYR A 69 11.46 3.59 -5.94
CA TYR A 69 11.28 4.19 -7.27
C TYR A 69 10.78 5.63 -7.14
N LEU A 70 9.77 5.85 -6.32
CA LEU A 70 9.19 7.18 -6.14
C LEU A 70 10.20 8.14 -5.52
N LYS A 71 10.98 7.66 -4.54
CA LYS A 71 12.04 8.46 -3.91
C LYS A 71 13.09 8.90 -4.93
N ALA A 72 13.45 8.00 -5.85
CA ALA A 72 14.45 8.30 -6.87
C ALA A 72 13.94 9.27 -7.94
N THR A 73 12.66 9.14 -8.33
CA THR A 73 12.11 9.89 -9.46
C THR A 73 11.35 11.14 -9.04
N LYS A 74 10.67 11.12 -7.89
CA LYS A 74 9.83 12.21 -7.42
C LYS A 74 9.92 12.35 -5.90
N PRO A 75 11.01 12.90 -5.36
CA PRO A 75 11.22 12.95 -3.90
C PRO A 75 10.11 13.65 -3.12
N SER A 76 9.54 14.72 -3.67
CA SER A 76 8.44 15.42 -2.98
C SER A 76 7.20 14.57 -2.86
N LYS A 77 6.87 13.80 -3.90
CA LYS A 77 5.75 12.86 -3.86
C LYS A 77 6.00 11.72 -2.89
N TYR A 78 7.24 11.24 -2.84
CA TYR A 78 7.65 10.22 -1.89
C TYR A 78 7.37 10.68 -0.45
N GLN A 79 7.81 11.88 -0.10
CA GLN A 79 7.58 12.43 1.24
C GLN A 79 6.10 12.58 1.54
N GLU A 80 5.33 13.10 0.59
CA GLU A 80 3.90 13.26 0.76
C GLU A 80 3.21 11.93 1.04
N VAL A 81 3.54 10.89 0.28
CA VAL A 81 2.95 9.55 0.47
C VAL A 81 3.32 8.97 1.82
N VAL A 82 4.59 9.07 2.20
CA VAL A 82 5.06 8.57 3.49
C VAL A 82 4.31 9.24 4.64
N GLU A 83 4.14 10.56 4.58
CA GLU A 83 3.44 11.31 5.63
C GLU A 83 1.96 10.93 5.68
N ARG A 84 1.29 10.88 4.53
CA ARG A 84 -0.15 10.60 4.47
C ARG A 84 -0.50 9.19 4.92
N LEU A 85 0.38 8.22 4.67
CA LEU A 85 0.16 6.82 5.04
C LEU A 85 0.80 6.46 6.38
N GLY A 86 1.55 7.36 6.97
CA GLY A 86 2.22 7.11 8.24
C GLY A 86 3.30 6.04 8.15
N LEU A 87 3.97 5.94 7.01
CA LEU A 87 5.00 4.94 6.80
C LEU A 87 6.33 5.38 7.43
N ARG A 88 7.09 4.39 7.87
CA ARG A 88 8.43 4.63 8.45
C ARG A 88 9.45 4.57 7.34
N ARG A 89 9.75 5.61 6.72
CA ARG A 89 10.83 5.62 5.79
C ARG A 89 10.88 6.85 4.99
#